data_6ef118f396217a5cf7110b4424a7a3e1
#
_entry.id   6ef118f396217a5cf7110b4424a7a3e1
#
_cell.length_a   1.000
_cell.length_b   1.000
_cell.length_c   1.000
_cell.angle_alpha   90.00
_cell.angle_beta   90.00
_cell.angle_gamma   90.00
#
_symmetry.space_group_name_H-M   'P 1'
#
loop_
_entity.id
_entity.type
_entity.pdbx_description
1 polymer ?
#
loop_
_entity_poly.entity_id
_entity_poly.type
_entity_poly.pdbx_seq_one_letter_code
_entity_poly.pdbx_strand_id
1 'polypeptide(L)'
;MGVGQGCDALLFKTTDKIAKYKPSTGAEKAIANRREETNYNKFLSFNGLIEKDFGKRGEVDKQTYLSGYNRRKDLLTGFIGGKCRVCGTVQIPREKYCVNPECHALDSQDDYCFSDKFGTVATWTADRLTFDWNPPAYFGMVQFDGGGKIMMDFTEVEEGKIDTGSRVSVHFRVRQFDSVRGFRKYFWKAVVED
;
A
#
# COMPACT_ATOMS: atom_id res chain seq x y z
N MET A 1 -17.03 -9.92 -14.99
CA MET A 1 -18.32 -9.35 -14.57
C MET A 1 -18.45 -9.57 -13.06
N GLY A 2 -18.69 -8.51 -12.31
CA GLY A 2 -18.96 -8.60 -10.87
C GLY A 2 -20.44 -8.29 -10.63
N VAL A 3 -21.09 -9.07 -9.79
CA VAL A 3 -22.51 -8.89 -9.45
C VAL A 3 -22.65 -8.68 -7.95
N GLY A 4 -23.26 -7.55 -7.55
CA GLY A 4 -23.53 -7.20 -6.16
C GLY A 4 -24.78 -6.32 -6.11
N GLN A 5 -24.70 -5.16 -5.44
CA GLN A 5 -25.70 -4.10 -5.56
C GLN A 5 -25.56 -3.29 -6.85
N GLY A 6 -24.69 -3.68 -7.74
CA GLY A 6 -24.42 -3.18 -9.07
C GLY A 6 -23.79 -4.26 -9.92
N CYS A 7 -23.60 -3.99 -11.21
CA CYS A 7 -22.92 -4.88 -12.13
C CYS A 7 -21.93 -4.06 -12.97
N ASP A 8 -20.65 -4.43 -12.90
CA ASP A 8 -19.61 -3.89 -13.75
C ASP A 8 -19.21 -4.91 -14.81
N ALA A 9 -19.15 -4.47 -16.07
CA ALA A 9 -18.66 -5.28 -17.17
C ALA A 9 -17.48 -4.59 -17.84
N LEU A 10 -16.35 -5.29 -17.91
CA LEU A 10 -15.11 -4.79 -18.49
C LEU A 10 -14.76 -5.67 -19.70
N LEU A 11 -14.50 -5.00 -20.84
CA LEU A 11 -14.03 -5.65 -22.06
C LEU A 11 -12.55 -5.29 -22.29
N PHE A 12 -11.71 -6.32 -22.37
CA PHE A 12 -10.29 -6.15 -22.65
C PHE A 12 -9.93 -6.78 -23.99
N LYS A 13 -9.03 -6.11 -24.71
CA LYS A 13 -8.41 -6.66 -25.93
C LYS A 13 -6.91 -6.72 -25.72
N THR A 14 -6.30 -7.85 -26.04
CA THR A 14 -4.86 -7.99 -26.05
C THR A 14 -4.23 -7.12 -27.15
N THR A 15 -3.07 -6.55 -26.84
CA THR A 15 -2.25 -5.83 -27.81
C THR A 15 -1.02 -6.67 -28.18
N ASP A 16 -0.29 -6.28 -29.23
CA ASP A 16 0.93 -6.97 -29.66
C ASP A 16 2.02 -7.01 -28.56
N LYS A 17 1.88 -6.17 -27.55
CA LYS A 17 2.77 -6.15 -26.38
C LYS A 17 2.67 -7.41 -25.53
N ILE A 18 1.55 -8.17 -25.62
CA ILE A 18 1.36 -9.38 -24.81
C ILE A 18 2.41 -10.45 -25.10
N ALA A 19 2.84 -10.55 -26.36
CA ALA A 19 3.90 -11.50 -26.74
C ALA A 19 5.26 -11.22 -26.11
N LYS A 20 5.49 -9.96 -25.71
CA LYS A 20 6.73 -9.49 -25.06
C LYS A 20 6.60 -9.43 -23.54
N TYR A 21 5.39 -9.57 -23.02
CA TYR A 21 5.13 -9.48 -21.58
C TYR A 21 5.57 -10.79 -20.90
N LYS A 22 6.56 -10.67 -20.03
CA LYS A 22 6.97 -11.76 -19.13
C LYS A 22 6.55 -11.34 -17.72
N PRO A 23 5.50 -11.96 -17.14
CA PRO A 23 5.11 -11.66 -15.77
C PRO A 23 6.28 -11.98 -14.82
N SER A 24 6.61 -11.06 -13.94
CA SER A 24 7.61 -11.27 -12.88
C SER A 24 7.14 -12.37 -11.92
N THR A 25 5.82 -12.49 -11.76
CA THR A 25 5.17 -13.49 -10.91
C THR A 25 3.98 -14.10 -11.68
N GLY A 26 4.13 -15.36 -12.09
CA GLY A 26 3.01 -16.17 -12.57
C GLY A 26 2.36 -16.97 -11.44
N ALA A 27 1.22 -17.60 -11.71
CA ALA A 27 0.54 -18.44 -10.73
C ALA A 27 1.45 -19.56 -10.17
N GLU A 28 2.26 -20.16 -11.02
CA GLU A 28 3.22 -21.20 -10.61
C GLU A 28 4.26 -20.67 -9.65
N LYS A 29 4.82 -19.50 -9.92
CA LYS A 29 5.79 -18.85 -9.00
C LYS A 29 5.13 -18.46 -7.69
N ALA A 30 3.89 -17.92 -7.73
CA ALA A 30 3.14 -17.58 -6.53
C ALA A 30 2.85 -18.83 -5.67
N ILE A 31 2.52 -19.96 -6.30
CA ILE A 31 2.30 -21.23 -5.61
C ILE A 31 3.62 -21.77 -5.03
N ALA A 32 4.72 -21.67 -5.79
CA ALA A 32 6.03 -22.13 -5.34
C ALA A 32 6.56 -21.33 -4.14
N ASN A 33 6.29 -20.01 -4.13
CA ASN A 33 6.73 -19.09 -3.07
C ASN A 33 5.72 -18.94 -1.94
N ARG A 34 4.63 -19.73 -1.94
CA ARG A 34 3.65 -19.68 -0.85
C ARG A 34 4.29 -20.08 0.47
N ARG A 35 3.85 -19.43 1.53
CA ARG A 35 4.22 -19.82 2.91
C ARG A 35 3.13 -20.68 3.50
N GLU A 36 3.55 -21.68 4.23
CA GLU A 36 2.66 -22.47 5.04
C GLU A 36 2.41 -21.75 6.38
N GLU A 37 1.17 -21.49 6.71
CA GLU A 37 0.77 -20.95 8.01
C GLU A 37 0.27 -22.12 8.87
N THR A 38 1.04 -22.47 9.88
CA THR A 38 0.74 -23.59 10.79
C THR A 38 -0.06 -23.18 12.02
N ASN A 39 -0.25 -21.87 12.25
CA ASN A 39 -1.00 -21.38 13.40
C ASN A 39 -2.51 -21.30 13.08
N TYR A 40 -3.24 -22.33 13.51
CA TYR A 40 -4.68 -22.42 13.29
C TYR A 40 -5.47 -21.28 13.94
N ASN A 41 -5.07 -20.79 15.10
CA ASN A 41 -5.72 -19.65 15.75
C ASN A 41 -5.60 -18.37 14.92
N LYS A 42 -4.50 -18.19 14.22
CA LYS A 42 -4.29 -17.08 13.31
C LYS A 42 -5.23 -17.17 12.10
N PHE A 43 -5.39 -18.37 11.54
CA PHE A 43 -6.38 -18.63 10.50
C PHE A 43 -7.80 -18.28 10.96
N LEU A 44 -8.23 -18.77 12.12
CA LEU A 44 -9.54 -18.47 12.69
C LEU A 44 -9.75 -16.97 12.90
N SER A 45 -8.73 -16.29 13.42
CA SER A 45 -8.76 -14.84 13.68
C SER A 45 -8.90 -14.03 12.39
N PHE A 46 -8.12 -14.36 11.36
CA PHE A 46 -8.18 -13.63 10.09
C PHE A 46 -9.50 -13.83 9.34
N ASN A 47 -10.15 -14.97 9.56
CA ASN A 47 -11.47 -15.24 9.00
C ASN A 47 -12.62 -14.74 9.88
N GLY A 48 -12.33 -14.10 11.02
CA GLY A 48 -13.36 -13.61 11.94
C GLY A 48 -14.18 -14.71 12.62
N LEU A 49 -13.61 -15.93 12.73
CA LEU A 49 -14.26 -17.09 13.34
C LEU A 49 -14.05 -17.15 14.86
N ILE A 50 -13.13 -16.36 15.37
CA ILE A 50 -12.92 -16.14 16.81
C ILE A 50 -12.83 -14.64 17.08
N GLU A 51 -13.37 -14.23 18.22
CA GLU A 51 -13.22 -12.88 18.72
C GLU A 51 -11.84 -12.72 19.38
N LYS A 52 -11.14 -11.63 19.03
CA LYS A 52 -9.87 -11.26 19.65
C LYS A 52 -10.10 -10.15 20.65
N ASP A 53 -9.58 -10.32 21.85
CA ASP A 53 -9.35 -9.21 22.76
C ASP A 53 -8.04 -8.52 22.38
N PHE A 54 -8.15 -7.29 21.87
CA PHE A 54 -7.00 -6.48 21.45
C PHE A 54 -6.31 -5.78 22.64
N GLY A 55 -6.82 -5.99 23.85
CA GLY A 55 -6.34 -5.32 25.05
C GLY A 55 -6.59 -3.81 25.02
N LYS A 56 -5.93 -3.12 25.96
CA LYS A 56 -6.03 -1.65 26.08
C LYS A 56 -4.90 -0.90 25.37
N ARG A 57 -4.02 -1.62 24.69
CA ARG A 57 -2.87 -1.05 24.00
C ARG A 57 -3.17 -0.92 22.51
N GLY A 58 -2.89 0.24 21.99
CA GLY A 58 -3.08 0.57 20.60
C GLY A 58 -4.39 1.30 20.33
N GLU A 59 -4.28 2.45 19.75
CA GLU A 59 -5.41 3.18 19.20
C GLU A 59 -5.81 2.51 17.89
N VAL A 60 -6.90 1.77 17.92
CA VAL A 60 -7.52 1.26 16.70
C VAL A 60 -8.54 2.29 16.24
N ASP A 61 -8.30 2.88 15.08
CA ASP A 61 -9.30 3.72 14.42
C ASP A 61 -10.58 2.91 14.20
N LYS A 62 -11.61 3.17 15.00
CA LYS A 62 -12.88 2.43 14.93
C LYS A 62 -13.72 2.83 13.72
N GLN A 63 -13.51 4.02 13.19
CA GLN A 63 -14.29 4.56 12.09
C GLN A 63 -13.40 5.21 11.03
N THR A 64 -13.77 5.02 9.76
CA THR A 64 -13.11 5.69 8.65
C THR A 64 -13.60 7.12 8.51
N TYR A 65 -12.68 8.06 8.42
CA TYR A 65 -12.98 9.46 8.15
C TYR A 65 -13.34 9.66 6.68
N LEU A 66 -14.61 9.46 6.34
CA LEU A 66 -15.10 9.41 4.95
C LEU A 66 -14.86 10.70 4.16
N SER A 67 -15.01 11.87 4.79
CA SER A 67 -14.77 13.15 4.11
C SER A 67 -13.29 13.34 3.76
N GLY A 68 -12.38 12.93 4.63
CA GLY A 68 -10.94 12.89 4.35
C GLY A 68 -10.61 11.91 3.23
N TYR A 69 -11.23 10.72 3.26
CA TYR A 69 -11.07 9.72 2.21
C TYR A 69 -11.51 10.25 0.84
N ASN A 70 -12.67 10.88 0.77
CA ASN A 70 -13.17 11.44 -0.49
C ASN A 70 -12.28 12.57 -1.04
N ARG A 71 -11.76 13.45 -0.16
CA ARG A 71 -10.86 14.55 -0.57
C ARG A 71 -9.51 14.09 -1.08
N ARG A 72 -9.02 12.93 -0.62
CA ARG A 72 -7.71 12.37 -0.96
C ARG A 72 -7.80 11.07 -1.74
N LYS A 73 -8.92 10.84 -2.45
CA LYS A 73 -9.16 9.61 -3.21
C LYS A 73 -8.04 9.30 -4.21
N ASP A 74 -7.47 10.32 -4.86
CA ASP A 74 -6.41 10.16 -5.84
C ASP A 74 -5.16 9.52 -5.19
N LEU A 75 -4.77 10.01 -4.01
CA LEU A 75 -3.69 9.41 -3.24
C LEU A 75 -4.07 8.04 -2.69
N LEU A 76 -5.28 7.92 -2.11
CA LEU A 76 -5.67 6.73 -1.35
C LEU A 76 -5.97 5.52 -2.25
N THR A 77 -6.56 5.74 -3.41
CA THR A 77 -6.93 4.66 -4.33
C THR A 77 -6.02 4.57 -5.55
N GLY A 78 -5.64 5.70 -6.14
CA GLY A 78 -4.79 5.75 -7.33
C GLY A 78 -3.28 5.80 -7.03
N PHE A 79 -2.90 6.07 -5.78
CA PHE A 79 -1.52 6.34 -5.36
C PHE A 79 -0.86 7.43 -6.21
N ILE A 80 -1.64 8.48 -6.46
CA ILE A 80 -1.22 9.62 -7.28
C ILE A 80 -0.55 10.66 -6.38
N GLY A 81 0.70 10.98 -6.71
CA GLY A 81 1.44 12.11 -6.21
C GLY A 81 1.54 13.21 -7.27
N GLY A 82 2.59 14.01 -7.21
CA GLY A 82 2.81 15.12 -8.11
C GLY A 82 4.20 15.14 -8.73
N LYS A 83 4.27 15.65 -9.97
CA LYS A 83 5.53 16.01 -10.63
C LYS A 83 5.49 17.50 -10.99
N CYS A 84 6.45 18.26 -10.49
CA CYS A 84 6.51 19.70 -10.75
C CYS A 84 6.81 19.98 -12.22
N ARG A 85 5.97 20.79 -12.87
CA ARG A 85 6.17 21.24 -14.28
C ARG A 85 7.38 22.14 -14.45
N VAL A 86 7.81 22.82 -13.38
CA VAL A 86 8.88 23.80 -13.44
C VAL A 86 10.26 23.14 -13.30
N CYS A 87 10.45 22.32 -12.26
CA CYS A 87 11.76 21.73 -11.96
C CYS A 87 11.82 20.20 -12.10
N GLY A 88 10.68 19.55 -12.41
CA GLY A 88 10.62 18.09 -12.57
C GLY A 88 10.63 17.29 -11.28
N THR A 89 10.73 17.92 -10.11
CA THR A 89 10.72 17.22 -8.82
C THR A 89 9.44 16.44 -8.61
N VAL A 90 9.59 15.18 -8.24
CA VAL A 90 8.47 14.26 -7.93
C VAL A 90 8.25 14.23 -6.43
N GLN A 91 7.00 14.31 -6.00
CA GLN A 91 6.62 14.33 -4.58
C GLN A 91 5.34 13.53 -4.31
N ILE A 92 5.28 12.95 -3.12
CA ILE A 92 4.09 12.30 -2.59
C ILE A 92 3.94 12.61 -1.09
N PRO A 93 2.80 13.12 -0.63
CA PRO A 93 1.60 13.45 -1.38
C PRO A 93 1.79 14.63 -2.35
N ARG A 94 0.86 14.78 -3.31
CA ARG A 94 0.78 16.00 -4.14
C ARG A 94 0.28 17.15 -3.28
N GLU A 95 1.04 18.23 -3.24
CA GLU A 95 0.70 19.46 -2.52
C GLU A 95 0.74 20.66 -3.45
N LYS A 96 0.23 21.79 -3.01
CA LYS A 96 0.19 23.02 -3.83
C LYS A 96 1.57 23.57 -4.16
N TYR A 97 2.52 23.39 -3.23
CA TYR A 97 3.89 23.87 -3.40
C TYR A 97 4.82 22.75 -3.81
N CYS A 98 5.77 23.07 -4.68
CA CYS A 98 6.89 22.19 -4.95
C CYS A 98 7.79 22.08 -3.71
N VAL A 99 8.13 20.84 -3.29
CA VAL A 99 8.98 20.57 -2.13
C VAL A 99 10.46 20.87 -2.37
N ASN A 100 10.86 21.12 -3.62
CA ASN A 100 12.23 21.50 -3.93
C ASN A 100 12.53 22.90 -3.37
N PRO A 101 13.52 23.05 -2.48
CA PRO A 101 13.86 24.32 -1.84
C PRO A 101 14.33 25.42 -2.78
N GLU A 102 14.74 25.07 -4.00
CA GLU A 102 15.16 26.01 -5.02
C GLU A 102 14.03 26.38 -6.01
N CYS A 103 12.85 25.75 -5.88
CA CYS A 103 11.77 25.93 -6.84
C CYS A 103 10.56 26.64 -6.22
N HIS A 104 9.99 26.06 -5.17
CA HIS A 104 8.78 26.55 -4.47
C HIS A 104 7.59 26.95 -5.37
N ALA A 105 7.57 26.48 -6.61
CA ALA A 105 6.51 26.82 -7.55
C ALA A 105 5.13 26.43 -7.01
N LEU A 106 4.19 27.36 -7.11
CA LEU A 106 2.80 27.19 -6.67
C LEU A 106 1.96 26.56 -7.78
N ASP A 107 1.04 25.65 -7.42
CA ASP A 107 0.07 25.00 -8.31
C ASP A 107 0.71 24.41 -9.60
N SER A 108 1.93 23.89 -9.45
CA SER A 108 2.78 23.43 -10.56
C SER A 108 2.83 21.90 -10.70
N GLN A 109 1.97 21.16 -10.01
CA GLN A 109 2.07 19.70 -9.93
C GLN A 109 1.13 19.00 -10.92
N ASP A 110 1.71 18.23 -11.85
CA ASP A 110 0.97 17.26 -12.66
C ASP A 110 0.84 15.94 -11.92
N ASP A 111 -0.16 15.15 -12.30
CA ASP A 111 -0.37 13.82 -11.71
C ASP A 111 0.81 12.90 -12.03
N TYR A 112 1.30 12.22 -10.99
CA TYR A 112 2.35 11.24 -11.11
C TYR A 112 1.95 9.96 -10.37
N CYS A 113 1.84 8.86 -11.11
CA CYS A 113 1.43 7.57 -10.55
C CYS A 113 2.60 6.86 -9.88
N PHE A 114 2.39 6.43 -8.63
CA PHE A 114 3.37 5.68 -7.86
C PHE A 114 3.04 4.18 -7.77
N SER A 115 1.84 3.76 -8.16
CA SER A 115 1.38 2.38 -7.97
C SER A 115 2.17 1.34 -8.79
N ASP A 116 2.88 1.77 -9.80
CA ASP A 116 3.74 0.94 -10.66
C ASP A 116 5.24 1.17 -10.42
N LYS A 117 5.59 1.93 -9.38
CA LYS A 117 6.98 2.25 -9.08
C LYS A 117 7.53 1.36 -7.99
N PHE A 118 8.79 1.03 -8.16
CA PHE A 118 9.59 0.43 -7.10
C PHE A 118 10.14 1.52 -6.18
N GLY A 119 10.43 1.13 -4.95
CA GLY A 119 11.08 1.99 -3.98
C GLY A 119 12.18 1.27 -3.23
N THR A 120 12.83 2.00 -2.35
CA THR A 120 13.85 1.50 -1.45
C THR A 120 13.48 1.90 -0.03
N VAL A 121 13.64 0.98 0.90
CA VAL A 121 13.43 1.22 2.33
C VAL A 121 14.50 2.18 2.83
N ALA A 122 14.11 3.39 3.20
CA ALA A 122 15.03 4.38 3.78
C ALA A 122 15.18 4.20 5.31
N THR A 123 14.08 3.88 5.97
CA THR A 123 14.05 3.52 7.41
C THR A 123 12.92 2.54 7.65
N TRP A 124 13.03 1.75 8.71
CA TRP A 124 11.96 0.84 9.11
C TRP A 124 11.94 0.61 10.60
N THR A 125 10.82 0.13 11.11
CA THR A 125 10.66 -0.35 12.47
C THR A 125 9.67 -1.52 12.52
N ALA A 126 9.82 -2.34 13.55
CA ALA A 126 8.92 -3.44 13.88
C ALA A 126 8.32 -3.16 15.27
N ASP A 127 7.14 -2.57 15.30
CA ASP A 127 6.47 -2.19 16.55
C ASP A 127 5.62 -3.35 17.07
N ARG A 128 5.91 -3.77 18.30
CA ARG A 128 5.17 -4.82 19.02
C ARG A 128 4.16 -4.24 20.02
N LEU A 129 4.10 -2.94 20.17
CA LEU A 129 3.18 -2.26 21.09
C LEU A 129 1.91 -1.78 20.38
N THR A 130 2.04 -1.38 19.11
CA THR A 130 0.90 -1.03 18.27
C THR A 130 0.12 -2.28 17.88
N PHE A 131 -1.21 -2.16 17.87
CA PHE A 131 -2.05 -3.24 17.39
C PHE A 131 -1.79 -3.54 15.91
N ASP A 132 -1.51 -4.79 15.60
CA ASP A 132 -1.50 -5.32 14.24
C ASP A 132 -2.17 -6.70 14.23
N TRP A 133 -2.81 -7.05 13.11
CA TRP A 133 -3.41 -8.37 12.92
C TRP A 133 -2.38 -9.49 12.90
N ASN A 134 -1.17 -9.17 12.48
CA ASN A 134 -0.03 -10.07 12.39
C ASN A 134 1.23 -9.37 12.95
N PRO A 135 1.35 -9.25 14.29
CA PRO A 135 2.46 -8.53 14.90
C PRO A 135 3.81 -9.17 14.55
N PRO A 136 4.88 -8.35 14.48
CA PRO A 136 4.92 -6.92 14.74
C PRO A 136 4.35 -6.07 13.61
N ALA A 137 3.91 -4.85 13.92
CA ALA A 137 3.56 -3.85 12.91
C ALA A 137 4.83 -3.30 12.25
N TYR A 138 5.05 -3.65 11.01
CA TYR A 138 6.18 -3.13 10.22
C TYR A 138 5.77 -1.86 9.49
N PHE A 139 6.51 -0.79 9.67
CA PHE A 139 6.32 0.46 8.93
C PHE A 139 7.61 1.25 8.80
N GLY A 140 7.65 2.22 7.89
CA GLY A 140 8.83 3.04 7.70
C GLY A 140 8.74 3.93 6.47
N MET A 141 9.86 4.57 6.15
CA MET A 141 9.96 5.46 5.01
C MET A 141 10.40 4.69 3.77
N VAL A 142 9.64 4.84 2.69
CA VAL A 142 9.99 4.35 1.36
C VAL A 142 10.32 5.53 0.46
N GLN A 143 11.47 5.46 -0.19
CA GLN A 143 11.88 6.39 -1.23
C GLN A 143 11.70 5.72 -2.59
N PHE A 144 10.91 6.34 -3.46
CA PHE A 144 10.60 5.79 -4.79
C PHE A 144 11.67 6.13 -5.82
N ASP A 145 11.81 5.25 -6.80
CA ASP A 145 12.63 5.51 -7.99
C ASP A 145 12.06 6.71 -8.74
N GLY A 146 12.94 7.63 -9.11
CA GLY A 146 12.55 8.88 -9.75
C GLY A 146 12.11 9.99 -8.80
N GLY A 147 12.08 9.74 -7.48
CA GLY A 147 11.77 10.73 -6.45
C GLY A 147 10.45 10.44 -5.72
N GLY A 148 10.20 11.22 -4.69
CA GLY A 148 9.07 11.03 -3.77
C GLY A 148 9.44 10.10 -2.62
N LYS A 149 8.94 10.45 -1.43
CA LYS A 149 9.14 9.70 -0.19
C LYS A 149 7.88 9.74 0.66
N ILE A 150 7.48 8.59 1.19
CA ILE A 150 6.29 8.49 2.04
C ILE A 150 6.50 7.44 3.12
N MET A 151 5.88 7.67 4.28
CA MET A 151 5.77 6.65 5.32
C MET A 151 4.69 5.64 4.94
N MET A 152 5.02 4.35 4.97
CA MET A 152 4.14 3.25 4.59
C MET A 152 4.20 2.11 5.59
N ASP A 153 3.09 1.36 5.69
CA ASP A 153 3.10 0.05 6.32
C ASP A 153 3.77 -0.95 5.36
N PHE A 154 4.58 -1.85 5.91
CA PHE A 154 5.06 -3.02 5.17
C PHE A 154 4.14 -4.20 5.43
N THR A 155 3.98 -5.06 4.43
CA THR A 155 3.17 -6.28 4.54
C THR A 155 3.94 -7.46 3.96
N GLU A 156 3.52 -8.67 4.34
CA GLU A 156 4.14 -9.91 3.86
C GLU A 156 5.63 -10.03 4.24
N VAL A 157 6.04 -9.31 5.29
CA VAL A 157 7.42 -9.29 5.78
C VAL A 157 7.73 -10.57 6.56
N GLU A 158 8.81 -11.26 6.18
CA GLU A 158 9.42 -12.27 7.01
C GLU A 158 10.38 -11.63 8.03
N GLU A 159 10.39 -12.18 9.24
CA GLU A 159 11.31 -11.69 10.26
C GLU A 159 12.75 -11.82 9.77
N GLY A 160 13.50 -10.72 9.83
CA GLY A 160 14.86 -10.64 9.34
C GLY A 160 15.04 -10.44 7.83
N LYS A 161 13.95 -10.30 7.07
CA LYS A 161 14.01 -10.08 5.61
C LYS A 161 13.89 -8.63 5.18
N ILE A 162 13.61 -7.72 6.10
CA ILE A 162 13.56 -6.28 5.81
C ILE A 162 14.75 -5.58 6.42
N ASP A 163 15.39 -4.72 5.64
CA ASP A 163 16.43 -3.83 6.12
C ASP A 163 16.43 -2.51 5.31
N THR A 164 17.16 -1.52 5.81
CA THR A 164 17.46 -0.30 5.07
C THR A 164 18.17 -0.66 3.77
N GLY A 165 17.69 -0.13 2.65
CA GLY A 165 18.18 -0.48 1.32
C GLY A 165 17.40 -1.59 0.63
N SER A 166 16.52 -2.34 1.33
CA SER A 166 15.67 -3.36 0.70
C SER A 166 14.80 -2.73 -0.40
N ARG A 167 14.69 -3.44 -1.53
CA ARG A 167 13.80 -3.06 -2.63
C ARG A 167 12.37 -3.42 -2.27
N VAL A 168 11.44 -2.57 -2.67
CA VAL A 168 10.00 -2.78 -2.42
C VAL A 168 9.17 -2.42 -3.64
N SER A 169 8.09 -3.18 -3.83
CA SER A 169 6.95 -2.83 -4.67
C SER A 169 5.77 -2.40 -3.79
N VAL A 170 4.74 -1.81 -4.38
CA VAL A 170 3.56 -1.36 -3.65
C VAL A 170 2.33 -2.16 -4.06
N HIS A 171 1.56 -2.57 -3.07
CA HIS A 171 0.37 -3.38 -3.25
C HIS A 171 -0.83 -2.79 -2.52
N PHE A 172 -1.99 -2.80 -3.17
CA PHE A 172 -3.24 -2.34 -2.58
C PHE A 172 -3.79 -3.40 -1.65
N ARG A 173 -3.80 -3.12 -0.33
CA ARG A 173 -4.12 -4.09 0.73
C ARG A 173 -5.15 -3.52 1.70
N VAL A 174 -5.86 -4.41 2.40
CA VAL A 174 -6.70 -4.00 3.52
C VAL A 174 -5.84 -3.34 4.58
N ARG A 175 -6.18 -2.11 4.94
CA ARG A 175 -5.56 -1.38 6.04
C ARG A 175 -6.32 -1.57 7.35
N GLN A 176 -7.65 -1.55 7.27
CA GLN A 176 -8.51 -1.56 8.45
C GLN A 176 -9.91 -2.06 8.09
N PHE A 177 -10.56 -2.66 9.06
CA PHE A 177 -11.99 -2.97 9.00
C PHE A 177 -12.76 -1.96 9.84
N ASP A 178 -13.69 -1.22 9.20
CA ASP A 178 -14.63 -0.34 9.87
C ASP A 178 -15.82 -1.17 10.36
N SER A 179 -15.76 -1.59 11.61
CA SER A 179 -16.80 -2.45 12.20
C SER A 179 -18.14 -1.74 12.40
N VAL A 180 -18.14 -0.41 12.47
CA VAL A 180 -19.35 0.40 12.64
C VAL A 180 -20.17 0.45 11.35
N ARG A 181 -19.51 0.52 10.22
CA ARG A 181 -20.12 0.62 8.89
C ARG A 181 -20.04 -0.67 8.06
N GLY A 182 -19.32 -1.67 8.54
CA GLY A 182 -19.23 -2.97 7.92
C GLY A 182 -18.42 -3.01 6.61
N PHE A 183 -17.44 -2.14 6.42
CA PHE A 183 -16.61 -2.18 5.22
C PHE A 183 -15.11 -2.20 5.52
N ARG A 184 -14.32 -2.62 4.52
CA ARG A 184 -12.86 -2.63 4.59
C ARG A 184 -12.30 -1.36 3.97
N LYS A 185 -11.40 -0.71 4.71
CA LYS A 185 -10.58 0.40 4.22
C LYS A 185 -9.30 -0.16 3.64
N TYR A 186 -8.98 0.25 2.43
CA TYR A 186 -7.76 -0.16 1.75
C TYR A 186 -6.75 0.99 1.71
N PHE A 187 -5.49 0.63 1.63
CA PHE A 187 -4.41 1.53 1.29
C PHE A 187 -3.23 0.76 0.71
N TRP A 188 -2.29 1.48 0.14
CA TRP A 188 -1.07 0.94 -0.42
C TRP A 188 -0.10 0.56 0.69
N LYS A 189 0.44 -0.66 0.60
CA LYS A 189 1.46 -1.18 1.50
C LYS A 189 2.67 -1.61 0.69
N ALA A 190 3.85 -1.48 1.28
CA ALA A 190 5.08 -1.93 0.64
C ALA A 190 5.31 -3.43 0.91
N VAL A 191 5.76 -4.14 -0.12
CA VAL A 191 6.18 -5.54 -0.09
C VAL A 191 7.64 -5.60 -0.46
N VAL A 192 8.45 -6.29 0.35
CA VAL A 192 9.87 -6.49 0.07
C VAL A 192 10.01 -7.44 -1.12
N GLU A 193 10.80 -7.04 -2.09
CA GLU A 193 11.16 -7.88 -3.23
C GLU A 193 12.34 -8.78 -2.89
N ASP A 194 12.29 -10.03 -3.35
CA ASP A 194 13.37 -11.04 -3.18
C ASP A 194 14.58 -10.76 -4.09
#